data_5266287585ef89d4935902ae07fdcf83
#
_entry.id   5266287585ef89d4935902ae07fdcf83
#
_cell.length_a   1.000
_cell.length_b   1.000
_cell.length_c   1.000
_cell.angle_alpha   90.00
_cell.angle_beta   90.00
_cell.angle_gamma   90.00
#
_symmetry.space_group_name_H-M   'P 1'
#
loop_
_entity.id
_entity.type
_entity.pdbx_description
1 polymer ?
#
loop_
_entity_poly.entity_id
_entity_poly.type
_entity_poly.pdbx_seq_one_letter_code
_entity_poly.pdbx_strand_id
1 'polypeptide(L)'
;MKYINDNEDLGIEYDWSLIKKTIKRLGIYPKTVKDPETDEAVNVWNPLHVPFDRAKWFTHMSIRSKGKTTNYLLLGLIMNKLYGTVIQYIVQSDYLLTPKMSSGLFRVVNNYHYVEKITDGRWHGVVLRARRWYYCNYDENGHVSEMSPDYVMIMYSIDKQDDYKRAGAVEPRGDLIIFDEFIRKYYMPNEFIELSQLIATIRRNRLSPVIIMLSNTVDKNSPYFNELEVYDRVYNMKPGDRDIITSSGGTNVYVEIIDPAKTAARIKADRLFFGFKNKQLGAITGSTVWAERNFQHILQFKQLETITKTRYISHNNKLVNMELVKTELGLCVLLHWGKRTYNDSVIYTLGNIEETLHRYRFGTSRLDKVIWGLYKKNKFYYATNDIGAFVESYIIACQEVGKIGKN
;
A
#
# COMPACT_ATOMS: atom_id res chain seq x y z
N MET A 1 -21.08 17.90 22.01
CA MET A 1 -20.94 16.47 21.70
C MET A 1 -22.32 15.87 21.71
N LYS A 2 -22.91 15.59 20.53
CA LYS A 2 -24.18 14.87 20.44
C LYS A 2 -23.84 13.40 20.22
N TYR A 3 -23.93 12.59 21.29
CA TYR A 3 -24.04 11.16 21.14
C TYR A 3 -25.48 10.88 20.68
N ILE A 4 -25.61 10.27 19.53
CA ILE A 4 -26.91 9.82 18.99
C ILE A 4 -27.23 8.49 19.66
N ASN A 5 -28.44 8.36 20.10
CA ASN A 5 -29.11 7.32 20.91
C ASN A 5 -28.58 5.87 20.82
N ASP A 6 -28.63 5.18 21.92
CA ASP A 6 -28.11 3.85 22.27
C ASP A 6 -28.53 2.65 21.38
N ASN A 7 -29.30 2.82 20.31
CA ASN A 7 -29.75 1.73 19.44
C ASN A 7 -29.22 1.79 17.99
N GLU A 8 -28.55 2.90 17.57
CA GLU A 8 -27.88 3.00 16.29
C GLU A 8 -26.60 3.83 16.48
N ASP A 9 -25.50 3.20 16.87
CA ASP A 9 -24.19 3.85 16.97
C ASP A 9 -23.67 4.12 15.54
N LEU A 10 -24.20 5.13 14.87
CA LEU A 10 -23.80 5.55 13.53
C LEU A 10 -22.41 6.20 13.49
N GLY A 11 -21.78 6.39 14.65
CA GLY A 11 -20.46 7.02 14.80
C GLY A 11 -20.55 8.54 14.89
N ILE A 12 -19.35 9.18 14.84
CA ILE A 12 -19.20 10.64 14.94
C ILE A 12 -19.39 11.27 13.57
N GLU A 13 -20.22 12.29 13.44
CA GLU A 13 -20.25 13.14 12.27
C GLU A 13 -19.11 14.15 12.34
N TYR A 14 -18.12 14.03 11.43
CA TYR A 14 -16.96 14.90 11.38
C TYR A 14 -17.24 16.14 10.53
N ASP A 15 -17.07 17.31 11.12
CA ASP A 15 -16.98 18.57 10.35
C ASP A 15 -15.57 18.72 9.74
N TRP A 16 -15.44 18.20 8.52
CA TRP A 16 -14.19 18.27 7.78
C TRP A 16 -13.74 19.72 7.49
N SER A 17 -14.68 20.67 7.43
CA SER A 17 -14.38 22.09 7.29
C SER A 17 -13.67 22.62 8.55
N LEU A 18 -14.21 22.29 9.73
CA LEU A 18 -13.61 22.65 11.02
C LEU A 18 -12.23 22.03 11.19
N ILE A 19 -12.08 20.74 10.85
CA ILE A 19 -10.78 20.06 10.89
C ILE A 19 -9.76 20.79 10.01
N LYS A 20 -10.09 21.03 8.74
CA LYS A 20 -9.22 21.75 7.80
C LYS A 20 -8.90 23.18 8.26
N LYS A 21 -9.86 23.89 8.83
CA LYS A 21 -9.67 25.24 9.41
C LYS A 21 -8.72 25.21 10.60
N THR A 22 -8.86 24.22 11.48
CA THR A 22 -7.99 24.03 12.65
C THR A 22 -6.55 23.75 12.22
N ILE A 23 -6.34 22.85 11.24
CA ILE A 23 -5.01 22.54 10.67
C ILE A 23 -4.35 23.80 10.14
N LYS A 24 -5.09 24.60 9.33
CA LYS A 24 -4.58 25.87 8.77
C LYS A 24 -4.21 26.86 9.86
N ARG A 25 -5.05 27.03 10.88
CA ARG A 25 -4.81 27.93 12.01
C ARG A 25 -3.54 27.56 12.76
N LEU A 26 -3.30 26.27 13.00
CA LEU A 26 -2.13 25.78 13.73
C LEU A 26 -0.84 25.79 12.90
N GLY A 27 -0.94 25.96 11.57
CA GLY A 27 0.21 25.99 10.68
C GLY A 27 1.03 24.70 10.65
N ILE A 28 0.39 23.55 10.91
CA ILE A 28 1.07 22.25 11.03
C ILE A 28 1.30 21.55 9.69
N TYR A 29 0.71 22.05 8.61
CA TYR A 29 0.98 21.60 7.25
C TYR A 29 1.55 22.74 6.40
N PRO A 30 2.86 22.96 6.43
CA PRO A 30 3.47 23.94 5.52
C PRO A 30 3.29 23.50 4.08
N LYS A 31 3.07 24.45 3.17
CA LYS A 31 3.04 24.17 1.72
C LYS A 31 4.42 23.77 1.22
N THR A 32 5.43 24.40 1.77
CA THR A 32 6.83 24.17 1.46
C THR A 32 7.63 24.06 2.75
N VAL A 33 8.64 23.21 2.72
CA VAL A 33 9.70 23.17 3.73
C VAL A 33 11.02 23.45 3.04
N LYS A 34 11.96 24.07 3.76
CA LYS A 34 13.32 24.20 3.26
C LYS A 34 14.02 22.85 3.37
N ASP A 35 14.64 22.42 2.28
CA ASP A 35 15.53 21.27 2.29
C ASP A 35 16.77 21.66 3.13
N PRO A 36 17.10 20.91 4.19
CA PRO A 36 18.18 21.29 5.12
C PRO A 36 19.58 21.28 4.48
N GLU A 37 19.73 20.55 3.36
CA GLU A 37 21.04 20.46 2.66
C GLU A 37 21.18 21.48 1.55
N THR A 38 20.08 21.92 0.95
CA THR A 38 20.12 22.77 -0.26
C THR A 38 19.52 24.14 -0.06
N ASP A 39 18.85 24.40 1.07
CA ASP A 39 18.05 25.59 1.40
C ASP A 39 16.93 25.88 0.37
N GLU A 40 16.67 24.96 -0.57
CA GLU A 40 15.61 25.09 -1.57
C GLU A 40 14.24 24.77 -0.96
N ALA A 41 13.23 25.52 -1.40
CA ALA A 41 11.84 25.24 -1.00
C ALA A 41 11.32 23.98 -1.67
N VAL A 42 10.96 22.98 -0.88
CA VAL A 42 10.38 21.71 -1.34
C VAL A 42 8.89 21.69 -1.02
N ASN A 43 8.07 21.37 -2.03
CA ASN A 43 6.64 21.14 -1.81
C ASN A 43 6.42 19.88 -0.98
N VAL A 44 5.71 20.02 0.13
CA VAL A 44 5.29 18.93 0.98
C VAL A 44 3.84 18.59 0.66
N TRP A 45 3.56 17.31 0.49
CA TRP A 45 2.19 16.83 0.37
C TRP A 45 1.44 17.01 1.69
N ASN A 46 0.17 17.39 1.61
CA ASN A 46 -0.71 17.47 2.78
C ASN A 46 -2.15 17.06 2.41
N PRO A 47 -2.95 16.57 3.37
CA PRO A 47 -4.29 16.05 3.11
C PRO A 47 -5.39 17.12 3.02
N LEU A 48 -5.07 18.42 2.99
CA LEU A 48 -6.09 19.48 3.01
C LEU A 48 -7.02 19.48 1.79
N HIS A 49 -6.54 18.97 0.65
CA HIS A 49 -7.31 18.87 -0.58
C HIS A 49 -8.12 17.57 -0.69
N VAL A 50 -7.87 16.61 0.20
CA VAL A 50 -8.54 15.30 0.17
C VAL A 50 -10.02 15.45 0.50
N PRO A 51 -10.94 14.87 -0.31
CA PRO A 51 -12.39 15.01 -0.14
C PRO A 51 -12.93 13.92 0.82
N PHE A 52 -12.64 14.04 2.12
CA PHE A 52 -13.02 13.04 3.14
C PHE A 52 -14.54 12.84 3.30
N ASP A 53 -15.33 13.80 2.84
CA ASP A 53 -16.80 13.75 2.80
C ASP A 53 -17.37 12.95 1.61
N ARG A 54 -16.53 12.63 0.59
CA ARG A 54 -16.98 12.06 -0.67
C ARG A 54 -16.58 10.59 -0.88
N ALA A 55 -15.69 10.05 -0.07
CA ALA A 55 -15.22 8.68 -0.16
C ALA A 55 -15.03 8.07 1.23
N LYS A 56 -14.90 6.74 1.28
CA LYS A 56 -14.57 5.99 2.52
C LYS A 56 -13.19 5.36 2.46
N TRP A 57 -12.70 5.05 1.28
CA TRP A 57 -11.37 4.51 1.03
C TRP A 57 -10.53 5.54 0.30
N PHE A 58 -9.29 5.73 0.76
CA PHE A 58 -8.36 6.72 0.23
C PHE A 58 -7.01 6.05 -0.01
N THR A 59 -6.56 5.98 -1.27
CA THR A 59 -5.27 5.40 -1.62
C THR A 59 -4.32 6.50 -2.06
N HIS A 60 -3.18 6.59 -1.39
CA HIS A 60 -2.16 7.59 -1.68
C HIS A 60 -0.82 6.91 -2.00
N MET A 61 -0.39 7.08 -3.23
CA MET A 61 0.84 6.52 -3.75
C MET A 61 1.85 7.61 -4.03
N SER A 62 3.09 7.44 -3.60
CA SER A 62 4.16 8.40 -3.89
C SER A 62 5.53 7.76 -3.86
N ILE A 63 6.54 8.51 -4.18
CA ILE A 63 7.92 8.23 -3.78
C ILE A 63 8.08 8.37 -2.27
N ARG A 64 9.18 7.85 -1.72
CA ARG A 64 9.53 8.01 -0.30
C ARG A 64 9.69 9.48 0.09
N SER A 65 9.56 9.75 1.38
CA SER A 65 9.84 11.07 2.02
C SER A 65 8.92 12.21 1.60
N LYS A 66 7.68 11.93 1.18
CA LYS A 66 6.66 12.96 0.92
C LYS A 66 5.81 13.33 2.14
N GLY A 67 6.09 12.72 3.31
CA GLY A 67 5.42 13.05 4.57
C GLY A 67 4.00 12.49 4.73
N LYS A 68 3.54 11.57 3.87
CA LYS A 68 2.19 11.01 3.94
C LYS A 68 1.81 10.50 5.34
N THR A 69 2.56 9.54 5.85
CA THR A 69 2.32 8.93 7.16
C THR A 69 2.31 9.98 8.26
N THR A 70 3.33 10.85 8.31
CA THR A 70 3.41 11.94 9.29
C THR A 70 2.19 12.85 9.23
N ASN A 71 1.75 13.23 8.02
CA ASN A 71 0.63 14.15 7.85
C ASN A 71 -0.71 13.51 8.22
N TYR A 72 -0.88 12.20 8.00
CA TYR A 72 -2.06 11.49 8.47
C TYR A 72 -2.04 11.26 9.99
N LEU A 73 -0.88 11.05 10.59
CA LEU A 73 -0.75 11.04 12.05
C LEU A 73 -1.14 12.39 12.66
N LEU A 74 -0.67 13.50 12.07
CA LEU A 74 -1.06 14.85 12.49
C LEU A 74 -2.57 15.08 12.32
N LEU A 75 -3.17 14.65 11.21
CA LEU A 75 -4.62 14.69 11.02
C LEU A 75 -5.33 13.94 12.15
N GLY A 76 -4.87 12.75 12.48
CA GLY A 76 -5.45 11.94 13.55
C GLY A 76 -5.33 12.60 14.93
N LEU A 77 -4.21 13.26 15.23
CA LEU A 77 -4.07 14.01 16.49
C LEU A 77 -5.02 15.21 16.55
N ILE A 78 -5.27 15.90 15.41
CA ILE A 78 -6.28 16.97 15.34
C ILE A 78 -7.69 16.40 15.56
N MET A 79 -8.02 15.27 14.93
CA MET A 79 -9.31 14.59 15.13
C MET A 79 -9.45 14.11 16.57
N ASN A 80 -8.38 13.65 17.21
CA ASN A 80 -8.36 13.31 18.63
C ASN A 80 -8.65 14.54 19.51
N LYS A 81 -8.00 15.66 19.24
CA LYS A 81 -8.23 16.92 19.97
C LYS A 81 -9.68 17.42 19.86
N LEU A 82 -10.27 17.34 18.67
CA LEU A 82 -11.61 17.89 18.41
C LEU A 82 -12.74 16.95 18.80
N TYR A 83 -12.53 15.64 18.63
CA TYR A 83 -13.60 14.65 18.71
C TYR A 83 -13.27 13.44 19.59
N GLY A 84 -12.06 13.37 20.15
CA GLY A 84 -11.60 12.20 20.91
C GLY A 84 -11.30 10.98 20.04
N THR A 85 -11.17 11.13 18.72
CA THR A 85 -10.89 10.04 17.78
C THR A 85 -9.55 9.37 18.07
N VAL A 86 -9.51 8.04 18.01
CA VAL A 86 -8.30 7.25 18.18
C VAL A 86 -7.86 6.71 16.81
N ILE A 87 -6.59 6.93 16.45
CA ILE A 87 -6.02 6.43 15.21
C ILE A 87 -5.90 4.90 15.30
N GLN A 88 -6.37 4.21 14.26
CA GLN A 88 -6.21 2.76 14.07
C GLN A 88 -5.12 2.53 13.03
N TYR A 89 -3.91 2.21 13.48
CA TYR A 89 -2.76 2.05 12.59
C TYR A 89 -2.54 0.58 12.27
N ILE A 90 -2.68 0.23 11.01
CA ILE A 90 -2.57 -1.14 10.52
C ILE A 90 -1.25 -1.30 9.76
N VAL A 91 -0.55 -2.39 10.03
CA VAL A 91 0.61 -2.86 9.27
C VAL A 91 0.38 -4.30 8.82
N GLN A 92 1.21 -4.77 7.92
CA GLN A 92 1.07 -6.11 7.35
C GLN A 92 1.50 -7.22 8.30
N SER A 93 2.52 -7.00 9.13
CA SER A 93 3.12 -8.02 9.98
C SER A 93 3.31 -7.55 11.41
N ASP A 94 3.06 -8.46 12.35
CA ASP A 94 3.23 -8.24 13.79
C ASP A 94 4.67 -7.83 14.18
N TYR A 95 5.66 -8.29 13.43
CA TYR A 95 7.05 -7.86 13.62
C TYR A 95 7.23 -6.34 13.52
N LEU A 96 6.47 -5.67 12.65
CA LEU A 96 6.52 -4.21 12.47
C LEU A 96 5.94 -3.44 13.67
N LEU A 97 5.19 -4.12 14.54
CA LEU A 97 4.62 -3.53 15.76
C LEU A 97 5.56 -3.56 16.97
N THR A 98 6.72 -4.19 16.83
CA THR A 98 7.71 -4.22 17.92
C THR A 98 8.23 -2.81 18.21
N PRO A 99 8.55 -2.47 19.49
CA PRO A 99 9.07 -1.14 19.85
C PRO A 99 10.29 -0.73 19.01
N LYS A 100 11.15 -1.69 18.67
CA LYS A 100 12.33 -1.45 17.83
C LYS A 100 11.96 -0.89 16.45
N MET A 101 10.87 -1.37 15.84
CA MET A 101 10.46 -0.99 14.49
C MET A 101 9.54 0.24 14.48
N SER A 102 8.67 0.37 15.48
CA SER A 102 7.62 1.38 15.50
C SER A 102 7.95 2.65 16.29
N SER A 103 8.94 2.63 17.20
CA SER A 103 9.27 3.79 18.07
C SER A 103 9.57 5.10 17.31
N GLY A 104 10.02 5.00 16.07
CA GLY A 104 10.29 6.17 15.22
C GLY A 104 9.07 6.82 14.57
N LEU A 105 7.87 6.24 14.70
CA LEU A 105 6.69 6.65 13.93
C LEU A 105 6.29 8.13 14.18
N PHE A 106 6.31 8.57 15.45
CA PHE A 106 6.03 9.95 15.85
C PHE A 106 7.27 10.85 15.96
N ARG A 107 8.46 10.37 15.58
CA ARG A 107 9.70 11.15 15.76
C ARG A 107 9.64 12.54 15.15
N VAL A 108 9.13 12.64 13.91
CA VAL A 108 8.99 13.95 13.23
C VAL A 108 7.98 14.83 13.98
N VAL A 109 6.84 14.26 14.39
CA VAL A 109 5.79 14.99 15.12
C VAL A 109 6.31 15.57 16.44
N ASN A 110 7.09 14.77 17.19
CA ASN A 110 7.68 15.20 18.47
C ASN A 110 8.79 16.23 18.22
N ASN A 111 9.71 16.01 17.30
CA ASN A 111 10.86 16.90 17.05
C ASN A 111 10.46 18.30 16.58
N TYR A 112 9.31 18.43 15.89
CA TYR A 112 8.80 19.73 15.44
C TYR A 112 7.77 20.34 16.41
N HIS A 113 7.63 19.79 17.62
CA HIS A 113 6.73 20.31 18.68
C HIS A 113 5.26 20.46 18.21
N TYR A 114 4.82 19.58 17.27
CA TYR A 114 3.45 19.67 16.77
C TYR A 114 2.42 19.27 17.84
N VAL A 115 2.79 18.38 18.77
CA VAL A 115 1.90 17.96 19.86
C VAL A 115 1.56 19.14 20.76
N GLU A 116 2.55 19.94 21.14
CA GLU A 116 2.35 21.16 21.94
C GLU A 116 1.37 22.12 21.27
N LYS A 117 1.56 22.37 19.96
CA LYS A 117 0.65 23.21 19.18
C LYS A 117 -0.78 22.65 19.11
N ILE A 118 -0.93 21.34 18.95
CA ILE A 118 -2.23 20.67 18.84
C ILE A 118 -2.94 20.66 20.19
N THR A 119 -2.21 20.48 21.30
CA THR A 119 -2.78 20.32 22.64
C THR A 119 -2.77 21.61 23.48
N ASP A 120 -2.51 22.76 22.83
CA ASP A 120 -2.40 24.08 23.47
C ASP A 120 -1.42 24.07 24.65
N GLY A 121 -0.26 23.41 24.46
CA GLY A 121 0.81 23.30 25.46
C GLY A 121 0.60 22.25 26.55
N ARG A 122 -0.52 21.51 26.55
CA ARG A 122 -0.78 20.51 27.61
C ARG A 122 0.18 19.33 27.56
N TRP A 123 0.58 18.88 26.34
CA TRP A 123 1.45 17.74 26.12
C TRP A 123 2.60 18.10 25.19
N HIS A 124 3.79 17.56 25.47
CA HIS A 124 4.99 17.83 24.71
C HIS A 124 5.24 16.82 23.56
N GLY A 125 4.74 15.60 23.70
CA GLY A 125 4.98 14.56 22.72
C GLY A 125 4.02 13.39 22.78
N VAL A 126 4.34 12.36 21.98
CA VAL A 126 3.61 11.09 21.95
C VAL A 126 4.60 9.96 22.18
N VAL A 127 4.28 9.01 23.04
CA VAL A 127 5.12 7.87 23.41
C VAL A 127 4.41 6.53 23.25
N LEU A 128 5.16 5.51 22.83
CA LEU A 128 4.68 4.14 22.65
C LEU A 128 4.71 3.36 23.97
N ARG A 129 3.58 2.70 24.32
CA ARG A 129 3.48 1.71 25.39
C ARG A 129 2.56 0.56 24.94
N ALA A 130 3.06 -0.65 24.90
CA ALA A 130 2.30 -1.86 24.59
C ALA A 130 1.37 -1.73 23.37
N ARG A 131 1.90 -1.34 22.18
CA ARG A 131 1.17 -1.11 20.92
C ARG A 131 0.17 0.04 20.93
N ARG A 132 0.17 0.87 21.99
CA ARG A 132 -0.65 2.08 22.10
C ARG A 132 0.24 3.29 22.23
N TRP A 133 -0.21 4.41 21.70
CA TRP A 133 0.50 5.67 21.78
C TRP A 133 -0.28 6.64 22.65
N TYR A 134 0.42 7.29 23.55
CA TYR A 134 -0.13 8.20 24.55
C TYR A 134 0.50 9.58 24.41
N TYR A 135 -0.24 10.64 24.66
CA TYR A 135 0.40 11.92 24.89
C TYR A 135 1.29 11.85 26.13
N CYS A 136 2.37 12.60 26.13
CA CYS A 136 3.29 12.61 27.26
C CYS A 136 3.98 13.96 27.45
N ASN A 137 4.46 14.17 28.68
CA ASN A 137 5.40 15.21 29.03
C ASN A 137 6.76 14.59 29.32
N TYR A 138 7.83 15.35 29.13
CA TYR A 138 9.19 14.94 29.42
C TYR A 138 9.76 15.79 30.56
N ASP A 139 10.61 15.17 31.38
CA ASP A 139 11.43 15.88 32.37
C ASP A 139 12.66 16.53 31.69
N GLU A 140 13.48 17.22 32.52
CA GLU A 140 14.71 17.89 32.03
C GLU A 140 15.75 16.95 31.44
N ASN A 141 15.68 15.66 31.75
CA ASN A 141 16.56 14.61 31.24
C ASN A 141 15.99 13.92 29.96
N GLY A 142 14.80 14.33 29.50
CA GLY A 142 14.13 13.73 28.35
C GLY A 142 13.40 12.41 28.66
N HIS A 143 13.24 12.04 29.94
CA HIS A 143 12.42 10.91 30.33
C HIS A 143 10.94 11.30 30.42
N VAL A 144 10.06 10.33 30.16
CA VAL A 144 8.62 10.54 30.29
C VAL A 144 8.25 10.76 31.73
N SER A 145 7.77 11.96 32.08
CA SER A 145 7.36 12.35 33.43
C SER A 145 5.86 12.18 33.70
N GLU A 146 5.05 12.32 32.63
CA GLU A 146 3.59 12.19 32.69
C GLU A 146 3.06 11.58 31.39
N MET A 147 1.98 10.81 31.45
CA MET A 147 1.27 10.29 30.27
C MET A 147 -0.23 10.58 30.39
N SER A 148 -0.87 10.76 29.25
CA SER A 148 -2.34 10.86 29.19
C SER A 148 -2.99 9.55 29.65
N PRO A 149 -4.17 9.62 30.30
CA PRO A 149 -4.90 8.41 30.69
C PRO A 149 -5.39 7.61 29.48
N ASP A 150 -5.77 8.31 28.42
CA ASP A 150 -6.25 7.72 27.18
C ASP A 150 -5.15 7.71 26.10
N TYR A 151 -5.15 6.65 25.28
CA TYR A 151 -4.28 6.57 24.12
C TYR A 151 -4.88 7.27 22.90
N VAL A 152 -4.00 7.78 22.05
CA VAL A 152 -4.37 8.51 20.80
C VAL A 152 -4.29 7.63 19.57
N MET A 153 -3.57 6.52 19.67
CA MET A 153 -3.42 5.56 18.59
C MET A 153 -3.23 4.15 19.14
N ILE A 154 -3.80 3.17 18.45
CA ILE A 154 -3.55 1.74 18.64
C ILE A 154 -3.07 1.12 17.35
N MET A 155 -2.18 0.11 17.45
CA MET A 155 -1.57 -0.54 16.30
C MET A 155 -2.05 -1.98 16.15
N TYR A 156 -2.28 -2.39 14.90
CA TYR A 156 -2.71 -3.74 14.51
C TYR A 156 -1.84 -4.28 13.39
N SER A 157 -1.84 -5.60 13.22
CA SER A 157 -1.25 -6.27 12.05
C SER A 157 -2.28 -7.19 11.38
N ILE A 158 -2.21 -7.30 10.07
CA ILE A 158 -3.15 -8.16 9.32
C ILE A 158 -2.95 -9.63 9.67
N ASP A 159 -1.69 -10.08 9.82
CA ASP A 159 -1.35 -11.46 10.15
C ASP A 159 -1.83 -11.95 11.54
N LYS A 160 -2.39 -11.06 12.37
CA LYS A 160 -2.97 -11.34 13.68
C LYS A 160 -4.44 -10.92 13.81
N GLN A 161 -5.14 -10.73 12.70
CA GLN A 161 -6.51 -10.23 12.71
C GLN A 161 -7.48 -11.12 13.53
N ASP A 162 -7.30 -12.44 13.51
CA ASP A 162 -8.13 -13.36 14.29
C ASP A 162 -7.97 -13.20 15.80
N ASP A 163 -6.75 -12.86 16.27
CA ASP A 163 -6.49 -12.60 17.69
C ASP A 163 -7.24 -11.36 18.16
N TYR A 164 -7.26 -10.29 17.37
CA TYR A 164 -8.00 -9.06 17.68
C TYR A 164 -9.52 -9.28 17.72
N LYS A 165 -10.02 -10.09 16.79
CA LYS A 165 -11.43 -10.48 16.72
C LYS A 165 -11.89 -11.25 17.97
N ARG A 166 -11.07 -12.21 18.41
CA ARG A 166 -11.33 -13.01 19.63
C ARG A 166 -11.25 -12.17 20.90
N ALA A 167 -10.29 -11.26 20.97
CA ALA A 167 -10.10 -10.39 22.13
C ALA A 167 -11.20 -9.33 22.28
N GLY A 168 -12.14 -9.19 21.33
CA GLY A 168 -13.12 -8.13 21.30
C GLY A 168 -12.49 -6.74 21.27
N ALA A 169 -11.27 -6.64 20.76
CA ALA A 169 -10.44 -5.44 20.75
C ALA A 169 -11.03 -4.39 19.83
N VAL A 170 -12.06 -3.69 20.30
CA VAL A 170 -12.71 -2.64 19.54
C VAL A 170 -12.54 -1.33 20.27
N GLU A 171 -11.95 -0.37 19.58
CA GLU A 171 -11.89 1.00 20.02
C GLU A 171 -13.12 1.76 19.47
N PRO A 172 -14.08 2.14 20.33
CA PRO A 172 -15.32 2.77 19.86
C PRO A 172 -15.10 4.14 19.20
N ARG A 173 -13.91 4.74 19.40
CA ARG A 173 -13.53 6.05 18.83
C ARG A 173 -12.59 5.91 17.63
N GLY A 174 -12.46 4.70 17.07
CA GLY A 174 -11.49 4.36 16.04
C GLY A 174 -11.95 4.69 14.62
N ASP A 175 -12.07 5.96 14.27
CA ASP A 175 -12.66 6.37 12.99
C ASP A 175 -11.63 6.78 11.92
N LEU A 176 -10.37 6.94 12.27
CA LEU A 176 -9.28 7.11 11.30
C LEU A 176 -8.44 5.83 11.23
N ILE A 177 -8.64 5.06 10.20
CA ILE A 177 -7.92 3.80 9.95
C ILE A 177 -6.81 4.08 8.94
N ILE A 178 -5.56 3.84 9.31
CA ILE A 178 -4.39 4.04 8.44
C ILE A 178 -3.75 2.68 8.19
N PHE A 179 -3.75 2.23 6.95
CA PHE A 179 -2.98 1.07 6.50
C PHE A 179 -1.73 1.54 5.77
N ASP A 180 -0.59 1.48 6.43
CA ASP A 180 0.67 1.99 5.88
C ASP A 180 1.43 0.91 5.13
N GLU A 181 2.08 1.31 4.02
CA GLU A 181 2.81 0.46 3.08
C GLU A 181 1.97 -0.72 2.55
N PHE A 182 0.71 -0.45 2.15
CA PHE A 182 -0.21 -1.49 1.68
C PHE A 182 0.29 -2.26 0.44
N ILE A 183 1.11 -1.65 -0.41
CA ILE A 183 1.76 -2.34 -1.53
C ILE A 183 3.13 -2.82 -1.08
N ARG A 184 3.23 -4.12 -0.91
CA ARG A 184 4.48 -4.80 -0.60
C ARG A 184 4.97 -5.65 -1.77
N LYS A 185 6.18 -6.16 -1.67
CA LYS A 185 6.79 -7.04 -2.68
C LYS A 185 5.96 -8.30 -2.94
N TYR A 186 5.26 -8.81 -1.91
CA TYR A 186 4.49 -10.04 -1.97
C TYR A 186 3.09 -9.80 -1.41
N TYR A 187 2.08 -10.02 -2.22
CA TYR A 187 0.68 -10.02 -1.80
C TYR A 187 0.31 -11.43 -1.34
N MET A 188 -0.22 -11.53 -0.12
CA MET A 188 -0.65 -12.81 0.41
C MET A 188 -2.05 -13.18 -0.12
N PRO A 189 -2.31 -14.46 -0.42
CA PRO A 189 -3.68 -14.88 -0.75
C PRO A 189 -4.66 -14.46 0.35
N ASN A 190 -5.79 -13.90 -0.05
CA ASN A 190 -6.84 -13.38 0.84
C ASN A 190 -6.43 -12.17 1.72
N GLU A 191 -5.28 -11.54 1.49
CA GLU A 191 -4.82 -10.39 2.30
C GLU A 191 -5.86 -9.27 2.37
N PHE A 192 -6.53 -8.95 1.25
CA PHE A 192 -7.61 -7.95 1.25
C PHE A 192 -8.83 -8.39 2.06
N ILE A 193 -9.15 -9.68 2.06
CA ILE A 193 -10.24 -10.23 2.87
C ILE A 193 -9.89 -10.12 4.36
N GLU A 194 -8.66 -10.47 4.74
CA GLU A 194 -8.17 -10.35 6.13
C GLU A 194 -8.15 -8.88 6.59
N LEU A 195 -7.68 -7.96 5.74
CA LEU A 195 -7.76 -6.52 5.97
C LEU A 195 -9.21 -6.07 6.16
N SER A 196 -10.10 -6.50 5.28
CA SER A 196 -11.53 -6.14 5.34
C SER A 196 -12.21 -6.67 6.60
N GLN A 197 -11.87 -7.88 7.06
CA GLN A 197 -12.34 -8.44 8.33
C GLN A 197 -11.83 -7.64 9.53
N LEU A 198 -10.56 -7.24 9.53
CA LEU A 198 -10.00 -6.37 10.57
C LEU A 198 -10.70 -5.01 10.59
N ILE A 199 -10.89 -4.39 9.43
CA ILE A 199 -11.63 -3.12 9.30
C ILE A 199 -13.08 -3.29 9.77
N ALA A 200 -13.76 -4.36 9.42
CA ALA A 200 -15.12 -4.65 9.88
C ALA A 200 -15.18 -4.80 11.42
N THR A 201 -14.16 -5.43 12.01
CA THR A 201 -14.03 -5.57 13.47
C THR A 201 -13.82 -4.20 14.14
N ILE A 202 -12.95 -3.35 13.58
CA ILE A 202 -12.69 -1.99 14.08
C ILE A 202 -13.93 -1.11 13.91
N ARG A 203 -14.52 -1.13 12.72
CA ARG A 203 -15.64 -0.27 12.35
C ARG A 203 -16.94 -0.65 13.08
N ARG A 204 -17.22 -1.96 13.21
CA ARG A 204 -18.55 -2.48 13.63
C ARG A 204 -19.67 -1.86 12.78
N ASN A 205 -20.66 -1.24 13.41
CA ASN A 205 -21.82 -0.63 12.75
C ASN A 205 -21.64 0.86 12.42
N ARG A 206 -20.49 1.48 12.76
CA ARG A 206 -20.25 2.90 12.52
C ARG A 206 -20.10 3.21 11.04
N LEU A 207 -20.62 4.36 10.62
CA LEU A 207 -20.54 4.88 9.25
C LEU A 207 -19.45 5.96 9.10
N SER A 208 -18.95 6.49 10.22
CA SER A 208 -17.94 7.54 10.29
C SER A 208 -16.53 7.13 9.82
N PRO A 209 -16.03 5.88 10.01
CA PRO A 209 -14.66 5.55 9.70
C PRO A 209 -14.27 5.84 8.25
N VAL A 210 -13.04 6.36 8.10
CA VAL A 210 -12.34 6.52 6.82
C VAL A 210 -11.08 5.66 6.82
N ILE A 211 -10.81 5.02 5.69
CA ILE A 211 -9.71 4.08 5.51
C ILE A 211 -8.67 4.72 4.60
N ILE A 212 -7.48 4.95 5.13
CA ILE A 212 -6.35 5.56 4.44
C ILE A 212 -5.32 4.48 4.13
N MET A 213 -5.02 4.27 2.86
CA MET A 213 -4.03 3.30 2.40
C MET A 213 -2.84 4.06 1.80
N LEU A 214 -1.66 3.84 2.36
CA LEU A 214 -0.43 4.56 1.97
C LEU A 214 0.56 3.60 1.35
N SER A 215 1.21 4.01 0.25
CA SER A 215 2.31 3.27 -0.34
C SER A 215 3.42 4.18 -0.85
N ASN A 216 4.66 3.71 -0.72
CA ASN A 216 5.85 4.44 -1.18
C ASN A 216 6.33 4.01 -2.57
N THR A 217 6.13 2.76 -2.95
CA THR A 217 6.52 2.25 -4.26
C THR A 217 5.37 1.46 -4.82
N VAL A 218 5.03 1.69 -6.07
CA VAL A 218 3.80 1.15 -6.62
C VAL A 218 4.12 0.16 -7.72
N ASP A 219 3.74 -1.08 -7.51
CA ASP A 219 3.52 -2.04 -8.60
C ASP A 219 2.11 -1.79 -9.16
N LYS A 220 2.04 -1.43 -10.45
CA LYS A 220 0.77 -1.21 -11.15
C LYS A 220 -0.14 -2.45 -11.13
N ASN A 221 0.44 -3.63 -10.97
CA ASN A 221 -0.29 -4.90 -10.95
C ASN A 221 -0.63 -5.36 -9.51
N SER A 222 -0.55 -4.48 -8.51
CA SER A 222 -0.93 -4.83 -7.15
C SER A 222 -2.38 -5.33 -7.11
N PRO A 223 -2.65 -6.52 -6.50
CA PRO A 223 -4.00 -7.05 -6.38
C PRO A 223 -4.98 -6.11 -5.66
N TYR A 224 -4.50 -5.25 -4.77
CA TYR A 224 -5.34 -4.25 -4.11
C TYR A 224 -6.12 -3.36 -5.07
N PHE A 225 -5.57 -3.05 -6.24
CA PHE A 225 -6.27 -2.20 -7.22
C PHE A 225 -7.45 -2.92 -7.87
N ASN A 226 -7.39 -4.25 -8.02
CA ASN A 226 -8.53 -5.03 -8.49
C ASN A 226 -9.56 -5.21 -7.41
N GLU A 227 -9.15 -5.51 -6.17
CA GLU A 227 -10.04 -5.68 -5.03
C GLU A 227 -10.83 -4.39 -4.71
N LEU A 228 -10.22 -3.23 -4.91
CA LEU A 228 -10.85 -1.92 -4.79
C LEU A 228 -11.58 -1.48 -6.07
N GLU A 229 -11.54 -2.28 -7.13
CA GLU A 229 -12.12 -1.98 -8.46
C GLU A 229 -11.59 -0.68 -9.11
N VAL A 230 -10.34 -0.30 -8.81
CA VAL A 230 -9.72 0.93 -9.32
C VAL A 230 -8.60 0.67 -10.34
N TYR A 231 -8.32 -0.60 -10.68
CA TYR A 231 -7.17 -1.00 -11.48
C TYR A 231 -7.05 -0.25 -12.80
N ASP A 232 -8.11 -0.23 -13.63
CA ASP A 232 -8.07 0.36 -14.97
C ASP A 232 -7.77 1.87 -14.92
N ARG A 233 -8.27 2.56 -13.90
CA ARG A 233 -8.01 3.98 -13.71
C ARG A 233 -6.57 4.20 -13.25
N VAL A 234 -6.13 3.49 -12.19
CA VAL A 234 -4.78 3.59 -11.61
C VAL A 234 -3.71 3.27 -12.65
N TYR A 235 -3.94 2.26 -13.49
CA TYR A 235 -2.99 1.84 -14.51
C TYR A 235 -2.62 2.97 -15.49
N ASN A 236 -3.56 3.88 -15.76
CA ASN A 236 -3.39 5.01 -16.67
C ASN A 236 -3.03 6.34 -15.98
N MET A 237 -3.06 6.39 -14.63
CA MET A 237 -2.75 7.62 -13.87
C MET A 237 -1.27 7.98 -13.93
N LYS A 238 -1.02 9.28 -13.93
CA LYS A 238 0.31 9.89 -13.87
C LYS A 238 0.53 10.55 -12.51
N PRO A 239 1.79 10.83 -12.13
CA PRO A 239 2.07 11.67 -10.97
C PRO A 239 1.32 13.00 -11.02
N GLY A 240 0.65 13.35 -9.92
CA GLY A 240 -0.23 14.51 -9.81
C GLY A 240 -1.72 14.22 -10.05
N ASP A 241 -2.04 13.08 -10.67
CA ASP A 241 -3.43 12.70 -10.92
C ASP A 241 -4.13 12.24 -9.63
N ARG A 242 -5.42 12.56 -9.57
CA ARG A 242 -6.34 12.16 -8.50
C ARG A 242 -7.74 11.97 -9.05
N ASP A 243 -8.48 11.02 -8.46
CA ASP A 243 -9.86 10.73 -8.90
C ASP A 243 -10.67 10.07 -7.78
N ILE A 244 -12.00 10.05 -7.94
CA ILE A 244 -12.91 9.24 -7.12
C ILE A 244 -13.59 8.24 -8.05
N ILE A 245 -13.39 6.97 -7.75
CA ILE A 245 -13.95 5.85 -8.51
C ILE A 245 -15.03 5.21 -7.63
N THR A 246 -16.20 4.98 -8.21
CA THR A 246 -17.27 4.24 -7.55
C THR A 246 -17.17 2.78 -7.96
N SER A 247 -17.01 1.87 -6.98
CA SER A 247 -17.01 0.43 -7.22
C SER A 247 -18.39 -0.07 -7.71
N SER A 248 -18.44 -1.29 -8.24
CA SER A 248 -19.70 -1.93 -8.65
C SER A 248 -20.70 -2.07 -7.50
N GLY A 249 -20.21 -2.18 -6.26
CA GLY A 249 -21.02 -2.19 -5.03
C GLY A 249 -21.39 -0.80 -4.49
N GLY A 250 -21.06 0.29 -5.18
CA GLY A 250 -21.41 1.66 -4.78
C GLY A 250 -20.46 2.30 -3.77
N THR A 251 -19.30 1.69 -3.47
CA THR A 251 -18.30 2.28 -2.57
C THR A 251 -17.40 3.27 -3.32
N ASN A 252 -17.29 4.49 -2.80
CA ASN A 252 -16.37 5.49 -3.35
C ASN A 252 -14.95 5.30 -2.83
N VAL A 253 -14.00 5.18 -3.76
CA VAL A 253 -12.57 5.09 -3.51
C VAL A 253 -11.87 6.30 -4.12
N TYR A 254 -11.22 7.09 -3.27
CA TYR A 254 -10.34 8.18 -3.72
C TYR A 254 -8.95 7.62 -4.00
N VAL A 255 -8.42 7.95 -5.16
CA VAL A 255 -7.08 7.53 -5.59
C VAL A 255 -6.25 8.75 -5.93
N GLU A 256 -5.02 8.81 -5.42
CA GLU A 256 -4.08 9.89 -5.72
C GLU A 256 -2.67 9.34 -5.94
N ILE A 257 -2.05 9.73 -7.05
CA ILE A 257 -0.61 9.55 -7.28
C ILE A 257 0.06 10.90 -7.03
N ILE A 258 0.69 11.02 -5.86
CA ILE A 258 1.33 12.25 -5.42
C ILE A 258 2.54 12.55 -6.30
N ASP A 259 2.64 13.80 -6.76
CA ASP A 259 3.74 14.25 -7.60
C ASP A 259 5.11 14.04 -6.92
N PRO A 260 6.05 13.37 -7.57
CA PRO A 260 7.40 13.17 -7.06
C PRO A 260 8.29 14.41 -7.10
N ALA A 261 7.80 15.57 -7.54
CA ALA A 261 8.60 16.77 -7.76
C ALA A 261 9.74 16.90 -6.73
N LYS A 262 10.97 16.88 -7.23
CA LYS A 262 12.21 17.04 -6.46
C LYS A 262 12.93 18.29 -6.92
N THR A 263 13.69 18.89 -6.01
CA THR A 263 14.61 19.96 -6.37
C THR A 263 15.72 19.46 -7.29
N ALA A 264 16.30 20.35 -8.08
CA ALA A 264 17.43 20.02 -8.95
C ALA A 264 18.63 19.50 -8.14
N ALA A 265 18.88 20.05 -6.97
CA ALA A 265 19.94 19.61 -6.06
C ALA A 265 19.70 18.18 -5.56
N ARG A 266 18.47 17.85 -5.18
CA ARG A 266 18.12 16.46 -4.75
C ARG A 266 18.29 15.47 -5.88
N ILE A 267 17.90 15.83 -7.10
CA ILE A 267 18.12 14.98 -8.28
C ILE A 267 19.61 14.76 -8.51
N LYS A 268 20.43 15.80 -8.34
CA LYS A 268 21.90 15.71 -8.47
C LYS A 268 22.49 14.79 -7.40
N ALA A 269 22.09 14.96 -6.14
CA ALA A 269 22.52 14.09 -5.03
C ALA A 269 22.15 12.62 -5.28
N ASP A 270 20.91 12.34 -5.67
CA ASP A 270 20.47 10.98 -5.98
C ASP A 270 21.30 10.35 -7.11
N ARG A 271 21.70 11.13 -8.13
CA ARG A 271 22.58 10.66 -9.22
C ARG A 271 23.98 10.29 -8.76
N LEU A 272 24.52 10.96 -7.73
CA LEU A 272 25.83 10.62 -7.17
C LEU A 272 25.86 9.22 -6.55
N PHE A 273 24.78 8.83 -5.90
CA PHE A 273 24.69 7.54 -5.22
C PHE A 273 24.09 6.42 -6.09
N PHE A 274 23.19 6.77 -7.02
CA PHE A 274 22.34 5.82 -7.76
C PHE A 274 22.38 6.04 -9.28
N GLY A 275 23.39 6.71 -9.81
CA GLY A 275 23.54 7.02 -11.24
C GLY A 275 23.86 5.81 -12.13
N PHE A 276 23.33 4.63 -11.81
CA PHE A 276 23.54 3.41 -12.56
C PHE A 276 22.46 3.21 -13.64
N LYS A 277 22.76 2.41 -14.66
CA LYS A 277 21.84 2.13 -15.78
C LYS A 277 20.57 1.35 -15.39
N ASN A 278 20.53 0.77 -14.19
CA ASN A 278 19.38 -0.03 -13.74
C ASN A 278 18.16 0.87 -13.46
N LYS A 279 17.14 0.77 -14.30
CA LYS A 279 15.90 1.56 -14.18
C LYS A 279 15.11 1.29 -12.89
N GLN A 280 15.28 0.12 -12.26
CA GLN A 280 14.66 -0.18 -10.96
C GLN A 280 15.10 0.78 -9.85
N LEU A 281 16.29 1.36 -9.99
CA LEU A 281 16.78 2.37 -9.05
C LEU A 281 15.95 3.66 -9.11
N GLY A 282 15.23 3.92 -10.19
CA GLY A 282 14.33 5.07 -10.30
C GLY A 282 13.27 5.10 -9.20
N ALA A 283 12.69 3.96 -8.83
CA ALA A 283 11.74 3.86 -7.71
C ALA A 283 12.42 4.09 -6.35
N ILE A 284 13.68 3.64 -6.18
CA ILE A 284 14.47 3.84 -4.96
C ILE A 284 14.88 5.30 -4.82
N THR A 285 15.35 5.90 -5.89
CA THR A 285 15.77 7.31 -5.92
C THR A 285 14.59 8.27 -5.98
N GLY A 286 13.36 7.74 -6.18
CA GLY A 286 12.15 8.55 -6.31
C GLY A 286 12.12 9.41 -7.58
N SER A 287 12.79 8.98 -8.65
CA SER A 287 12.64 9.57 -9.98
C SER A 287 11.34 9.11 -10.66
N THR A 288 10.76 8.01 -10.21
CA THR A 288 9.46 7.49 -10.66
C THR A 288 8.67 6.89 -9.48
N VAL A 289 7.36 7.03 -9.51
CA VAL A 289 6.44 6.39 -8.55
C VAL A 289 6.29 4.90 -8.85
N TRP A 290 6.37 4.54 -10.13
CA TRP A 290 6.18 3.17 -10.57
C TRP A 290 7.48 2.37 -10.51
N ALA A 291 7.39 1.13 -10.01
CA ALA A 291 8.48 0.18 -10.05
C ALA A 291 8.62 -0.36 -11.49
N GLU A 292 9.44 0.30 -12.30
CA GLU A 292 9.72 -0.19 -13.65
C GLU A 292 10.81 -1.24 -13.62
N ARG A 293 10.57 -2.36 -14.32
CA ARG A 293 11.55 -3.43 -14.55
C ARG A 293 11.78 -3.63 -16.04
N ASN A 294 13.02 -3.89 -16.40
CA ASN A 294 13.32 -4.32 -17.76
C ASN A 294 13.30 -5.84 -17.83
N PHE A 295 12.52 -6.36 -18.74
CA PHE A 295 12.42 -7.78 -19.04
C PHE A 295 13.00 -8.10 -20.42
N GLN A 296 13.34 -9.36 -20.64
CA GLN A 296 13.81 -9.82 -21.96
C GLN A 296 12.65 -9.83 -22.95
N HIS A 297 12.84 -9.24 -24.13
CA HIS A 297 11.78 -9.07 -25.13
C HIS A 297 11.80 -10.14 -26.21
N ILE A 298 10.61 -10.52 -26.70
CA ILE A 298 10.41 -11.49 -27.79
C ILE A 298 11.09 -11.07 -29.10
N LEU A 299 11.14 -9.75 -29.36
CA LEU A 299 11.72 -9.18 -30.59
C LEU A 299 13.20 -9.52 -30.83
N GLN A 300 13.85 -10.19 -29.89
CA GLN A 300 15.24 -10.65 -30.04
C GLN A 300 15.39 -11.92 -30.92
N PHE A 301 14.30 -12.57 -31.29
CA PHE A 301 14.34 -13.83 -32.05
C PHE A 301 13.98 -13.65 -33.52
N LYS A 302 14.73 -14.33 -34.42
CA LYS A 302 14.50 -14.32 -35.85
C LYS A 302 13.54 -15.42 -36.34
N GLN A 303 13.58 -16.58 -35.69
CA GLN A 303 12.70 -17.72 -35.98
C GLN A 303 12.16 -18.33 -34.71
N LEU A 304 10.87 -18.65 -34.70
CA LEU A 304 10.15 -19.23 -33.61
C LEU A 304 9.39 -20.47 -34.07
N GLU A 305 9.53 -21.57 -33.32
CA GLU A 305 8.78 -22.80 -33.55
C GLU A 305 8.02 -23.15 -32.28
N THR A 306 6.70 -23.23 -32.34
CA THR A 306 5.87 -23.64 -31.21
C THR A 306 5.97 -25.14 -31.02
N ILE A 307 6.40 -25.60 -29.83
CA ILE A 307 6.63 -27.01 -29.51
C ILE A 307 5.43 -27.65 -28.81
N THR A 308 4.62 -26.85 -28.14
CA THR A 308 3.50 -27.34 -27.35
C THR A 308 2.28 -26.46 -27.50
N LYS A 309 1.12 -27.00 -27.02
CA LYS A 309 -0.10 -26.21 -26.92
C LYS A 309 0.14 -25.00 -26.01
N THR A 310 -0.51 -23.88 -26.35
CA THR A 310 -0.52 -22.67 -25.56
C THR A 310 -1.08 -22.95 -24.18
N ARG A 311 -0.42 -22.42 -23.15
CA ARG A 311 -0.88 -22.38 -21.77
C ARG A 311 -1.20 -20.94 -21.39
N TYR A 312 -1.83 -20.75 -20.26
CA TYR A 312 -2.27 -19.44 -19.84
C TYR A 312 -1.87 -19.18 -18.39
N ILE A 313 -1.61 -17.91 -18.07
CA ILE A 313 -1.55 -17.42 -16.71
C ILE A 313 -2.73 -16.50 -16.52
N SER A 314 -3.63 -16.84 -15.59
CA SER A 314 -4.73 -15.98 -15.15
C SER A 314 -4.44 -15.43 -13.77
N HIS A 315 -4.38 -14.12 -13.64
CA HIS A 315 -4.09 -13.43 -12.41
C HIS A 315 -4.67 -12.01 -12.50
N ASN A 316 -5.28 -11.53 -11.42
CA ASN A 316 -5.86 -10.18 -11.37
C ASN A 316 -6.76 -9.85 -12.59
N ASN A 317 -7.67 -10.76 -12.93
CA ASN A 317 -8.61 -10.66 -14.05
C ASN A 317 -7.97 -10.46 -15.45
N LYS A 318 -6.68 -10.74 -15.58
CA LYS A 318 -5.96 -10.68 -16.86
C LYS A 318 -5.45 -12.04 -17.27
N LEU A 319 -5.33 -12.24 -18.59
CA LEU A 319 -4.86 -13.47 -19.18
C LEU A 319 -3.61 -13.23 -20.01
N VAL A 320 -2.56 -13.98 -19.74
CA VAL A 320 -1.33 -14.02 -20.51
C VAL A 320 -1.20 -15.38 -21.19
N ASN A 321 -0.95 -15.38 -22.48
CA ASN A 321 -0.57 -16.59 -23.20
C ASN A 321 0.88 -16.93 -22.89
N MET A 322 1.14 -18.22 -22.68
CA MET A 322 2.45 -18.78 -22.44
C MET A 322 2.74 -19.85 -23.50
N GLU A 323 3.72 -19.61 -24.35
CA GLU A 323 4.12 -20.49 -25.44
C GLU A 323 5.52 -21.04 -25.20
N LEU A 324 5.65 -22.37 -25.20
CA LEU A 324 6.96 -23.02 -25.17
C LEU A 324 7.46 -23.14 -26.60
N VAL A 325 8.58 -22.53 -26.94
CA VAL A 325 9.12 -22.46 -28.28
C VAL A 325 10.58 -22.85 -28.32
N LYS A 326 11.01 -23.36 -29.47
CA LYS A 326 12.41 -23.57 -29.77
C LYS A 326 12.94 -22.39 -30.60
N THR A 327 14.02 -21.79 -30.15
CA THR A 327 14.68 -20.66 -30.78
C THR A 327 16.14 -20.99 -31.07
N GLU A 328 16.85 -20.10 -31.70
CA GLU A 328 18.31 -20.18 -31.86
C GLU A 328 19.08 -20.30 -30.55
N LEU A 329 18.52 -19.79 -29.44
CA LEU A 329 19.07 -19.89 -28.08
C LEU A 329 18.58 -21.15 -27.32
N GLY A 330 17.93 -22.09 -28.05
CA GLY A 330 17.34 -23.30 -27.48
C GLY A 330 15.88 -23.09 -27.02
N LEU A 331 15.43 -23.94 -26.13
CA LEU A 331 14.06 -23.91 -25.60
C LEU A 331 13.82 -22.67 -24.74
N CYS A 332 12.76 -21.93 -25.03
CA CYS A 332 12.35 -20.69 -24.37
C CYS A 332 10.84 -20.66 -24.11
N VAL A 333 10.40 -19.73 -23.27
CA VAL A 333 8.98 -19.42 -23.03
C VAL A 333 8.70 -18.01 -23.51
N LEU A 334 7.71 -17.85 -24.38
CA LEU A 334 7.22 -16.56 -24.85
C LEU A 334 5.90 -16.21 -24.15
N LEU A 335 5.77 -14.97 -23.78
CA LEU A 335 4.65 -14.46 -22.99
C LEU A 335 4.09 -13.19 -23.62
N HIS A 336 2.78 -13.21 -23.92
CA HIS A 336 2.08 -12.08 -24.50
C HIS A 336 0.63 -12.00 -24.01
N TRP A 337 0.01 -10.82 -24.05
CA TRP A 337 -1.41 -10.67 -23.74
C TRP A 337 -2.23 -11.50 -24.71
N GLY A 338 -3.26 -12.16 -24.22
CA GLY A 338 -4.08 -13.01 -25.04
C GLY A 338 -5.51 -13.16 -24.54
N LYS A 339 -6.32 -13.73 -25.44
CA LYS A 339 -7.63 -14.26 -25.12
C LYS A 339 -7.53 -15.78 -25.12
N ARG A 340 -8.31 -16.46 -24.31
CA ARG A 340 -8.36 -17.92 -24.33
C ARG A 340 -8.90 -18.39 -25.68
N THR A 341 -8.06 -19.07 -26.45
CA THR A 341 -8.41 -19.60 -27.76
C THR A 341 -8.62 -21.12 -27.75
N TYR A 342 -8.06 -21.80 -26.73
CA TYR A 342 -8.14 -23.26 -26.60
C TYR A 342 -8.78 -23.65 -25.26
N ASN A 343 -9.96 -24.26 -25.31
CA ASN A 343 -10.71 -24.62 -24.11
C ASN A 343 -10.07 -25.76 -23.28
N ASP A 344 -9.22 -26.57 -23.90
CA ASP A 344 -8.51 -27.71 -23.30
C ASP A 344 -7.12 -27.37 -22.75
N SER A 345 -6.73 -26.10 -22.79
CA SER A 345 -5.41 -25.68 -22.35
C SER A 345 -5.36 -25.42 -20.85
N VAL A 346 -4.21 -25.74 -20.26
CA VAL A 346 -3.95 -25.50 -18.83
C VAL A 346 -3.87 -24.02 -18.54
N ILE A 347 -4.57 -23.58 -17.51
CA ILE A 347 -4.53 -22.22 -16.95
C ILE A 347 -3.86 -22.28 -15.59
N TYR A 348 -2.81 -21.50 -15.41
CA TYR A 348 -2.17 -21.30 -14.11
C TYR A 348 -2.84 -20.12 -13.41
N THR A 349 -3.34 -20.33 -12.20
CA THR A 349 -4.03 -19.30 -11.41
C THR A 349 -3.91 -19.57 -9.92
N LEU A 350 -4.11 -18.55 -9.11
CA LEU A 350 -4.27 -18.63 -7.66
C LEU A 350 -5.70 -18.30 -7.19
N GLY A 351 -6.58 -17.90 -8.13
CA GLY A 351 -7.98 -17.62 -7.84
C GLY A 351 -8.85 -18.88 -7.72
N ASN A 352 -10.09 -18.69 -7.28
CA ASN A 352 -11.10 -19.73 -7.30
C ASN A 352 -11.37 -20.17 -8.74
N ILE A 353 -11.55 -21.50 -8.91
CA ILE A 353 -11.56 -22.11 -10.23
C ILE A 353 -12.84 -22.93 -10.38
N GLU A 354 -13.62 -22.58 -11.39
CA GLU A 354 -14.80 -23.34 -11.80
C GLU A 354 -14.46 -24.39 -12.88
N GLU A 355 -13.25 -24.35 -13.47
CA GLU A 355 -12.88 -25.20 -14.59
C GLU A 355 -11.84 -26.27 -14.22
N THR A 356 -12.01 -27.50 -14.71
CA THR A 356 -11.20 -28.68 -14.40
C THR A 356 -9.75 -28.63 -14.87
N LEU A 357 -9.41 -27.77 -15.83
CA LEU A 357 -8.07 -27.64 -16.42
C LEU A 357 -7.17 -26.64 -15.68
N HIS A 358 -7.67 -25.95 -14.69
CA HIS A 358 -6.91 -24.97 -13.94
C HIS A 358 -5.82 -25.61 -13.06
N ARG A 359 -4.70 -24.92 -12.92
CA ARG A 359 -3.57 -25.31 -12.06
C ARG A 359 -3.21 -24.13 -11.19
N TYR A 360 -2.96 -24.36 -9.92
CA TYR A 360 -2.67 -23.29 -8.98
C TYR A 360 -1.27 -22.68 -9.16
N ARG A 361 -0.29 -23.48 -9.62
CA ARG A 361 1.11 -23.03 -9.71
C ARG A 361 1.94 -23.89 -10.62
N PHE A 362 3.11 -23.42 -11.02
CA PHE A 362 4.11 -24.20 -11.74
C PHE A 362 4.71 -25.35 -10.89
N GLY A 363 5.24 -26.34 -11.56
CA GLY A 363 6.07 -27.38 -10.98
C GLY A 363 5.34 -28.64 -10.51
N THR A 364 4.05 -28.77 -10.84
CA THR A 364 3.24 -29.94 -10.49
C THR A 364 3.35 -31.09 -11.49
N SER A 365 3.45 -30.82 -12.79
CA SER A 365 3.63 -31.81 -13.84
C SER A 365 5.08 -31.82 -14.35
N ARG A 366 5.42 -32.85 -15.17
CA ARG A 366 6.75 -32.93 -15.83
C ARG A 366 7.04 -31.69 -16.68
N LEU A 367 6.04 -31.20 -17.42
CA LEU A 367 6.19 -30.02 -18.27
C LEU A 367 6.29 -28.74 -17.42
N ASP A 368 5.55 -28.65 -16.33
CA ASP A 368 5.63 -27.50 -15.40
C ASP A 368 7.03 -27.39 -14.79
N LYS A 369 7.68 -28.51 -14.49
CA LYS A 369 9.07 -28.52 -14.02
C LYS A 369 10.04 -28.00 -15.08
N VAL A 370 9.81 -28.32 -16.36
CA VAL A 370 10.60 -27.78 -17.48
C VAL A 370 10.39 -26.27 -17.58
N ILE A 371 9.16 -25.78 -17.60
CA ILE A 371 8.84 -24.36 -17.64
C ILE A 371 9.47 -23.61 -16.45
N TRP A 372 9.35 -24.16 -15.25
CA TRP A 372 9.99 -23.58 -14.06
C TRP A 372 11.52 -23.55 -14.18
N GLY A 373 12.12 -24.60 -14.74
CA GLY A 373 13.55 -24.64 -15.03
C GLY A 373 13.99 -23.56 -16.02
N LEU A 374 13.17 -23.28 -17.03
CA LEU A 374 13.41 -22.19 -17.99
C LEU A 374 13.32 -20.81 -17.34
N TYR A 375 12.34 -20.59 -16.46
CA TYR A 375 12.26 -19.35 -15.68
C TYR A 375 13.54 -19.11 -14.86
N LYS A 376 13.99 -20.12 -14.13
CA LYS A 376 15.24 -20.03 -13.31
C LYS A 376 16.50 -19.76 -14.15
N LYS A 377 16.49 -20.18 -15.42
CA LYS A 377 17.59 -19.96 -16.38
C LYS A 377 17.45 -18.66 -17.18
N ASN A 378 16.53 -17.76 -16.79
CA ASN A 378 16.22 -16.52 -17.51
C ASN A 378 15.85 -16.77 -19.00
N LYS A 379 15.07 -17.82 -19.27
CA LYS A 379 14.59 -18.18 -20.61
C LYS A 379 13.11 -17.81 -20.83
N PHE A 380 12.59 -16.84 -20.06
CA PHE A 380 11.29 -16.21 -20.28
C PHE A 380 11.48 -14.92 -21.04
N TYR A 381 10.70 -14.75 -22.12
CA TYR A 381 10.72 -13.57 -22.97
C TYR A 381 9.32 -13.01 -23.10
N TYR A 382 9.21 -11.71 -23.01
CA TYR A 382 7.94 -11.00 -22.84
C TYR A 382 7.69 -10.05 -24.00
N ALA A 383 6.45 -9.92 -24.46
CA ALA A 383 6.11 -8.97 -25.50
C ALA A 383 6.27 -7.52 -25.02
N THR A 384 6.00 -7.26 -23.74
CA THR A 384 6.17 -5.94 -23.11
C THR A 384 6.68 -6.08 -21.67
N ASN A 385 7.22 -5.01 -21.10
CA ASN A 385 7.61 -4.96 -19.68
C ASN A 385 6.42 -5.18 -18.73
N ASP A 386 5.23 -4.73 -19.10
CA ASP A 386 4.02 -4.91 -18.29
C ASP A 386 3.65 -6.39 -18.12
N ILE A 387 3.81 -7.19 -19.19
CA ILE A 387 3.62 -8.64 -19.12
C ILE A 387 4.65 -9.28 -18.22
N GLY A 388 5.90 -8.82 -18.29
CA GLY A 388 6.96 -9.28 -17.41
C GLY A 388 6.65 -9.02 -15.93
N ALA A 389 6.21 -7.83 -15.60
CA ALA A 389 5.82 -7.45 -14.26
C ALA A 389 4.61 -8.27 -13.76
N PHE A 390 3.61 -8.46 -14.61
CA PHE A 390 2.42 -9.27 -14.33
C PHE A 390 2.77 -10.73 -14.01
N VAL A 391 3.58 -11.37 -14.88
CA VAL A 391 3.98 -12.79 -14.73
C VAL A 391 4.86 -12.96 -13.49
N GLU A 392 5.75 -12.02 -13.21
CA GLU A 392 6.58 -12.06 -12.01
C GLU A 392 5.73 -11.93 -10.74
N SER A 393 4.74 -11.03 -10.71
CA SER A 393 3.78 -10.91 -9.61
C SER A 393 3.07 -12.25 -9.33
N TYR A 394 2.57 -12.90 -10.38
CA TYR A 394 1.98 -14.23 -10.28
C TYR A 394 2.96 -15.29 -9.72
N ILE A 395 4.18 -15.35 -10.23
CA ILE A 395 5.20 -16.32 -9.79
C ILE A 395 5.56 -16.10 -8.31
N ILE A 396 5.68 -14.86 -7.89
CA ILE A 396 5.95 -14.50 -6.50
C ILE A 396 4.81 -14.97 -5.60
N ALA A 397 3.56 -14.71 -5.99
CA ALA A 397 2.39 -15.18 -5.25
C ALA A 397 2.36 -16.72 -5.14
N CYS A 398 2.71 -17.45 -6.21
CA CYS A 398 2.86 -18.91 -6.17
C CYS A 398 3.92 -19.40 -5.16
N GLN A 399 5.02 -18.68 -5.02
CA GLN A 399 6.09 -19.03 -4.08
C GLN A 399 5.65 -18.86 -2.63
N GLU A 400 4.91 -17.80 -2.33
CA GLU A 400 4.39 -17.54 -0.98
C GLU A 400 3.36 -18.59 -0.56
N VAL A 401 2.38 -18.92 -1.40
CA VAL A 401 1.43 -20.01 -1.17
C VAL A 401 2.14 -21.35 -0.91
N GLY A 402 3.27 -21.58 -1.58
CA GLY A 402 4.08 -22.79 -1.38
C GLY A 402 4.82 -22.85 -0.05
N LYS A 403 5.01 -21.74 0.65
CA LYS A 403 5.63 -21.69 1.98
C LYS A 403 4.62 -21.97 3.10
N ILE A 404 3.38 -21.49 2.95
CA ILE A 404 2.30 -21.68 3.95
C ILE A 404 1.94 -23.16 4.13
N GLY A 405 2.07 -23.99 3.11
CA GLY A 405 1.80 -25.43 3.17
C GLY A 405 2.95 -26.31 3.69
N LYS A 406 4.02 -25.71 4.23
CA LYS A 406 5.20 -26.41 4.75
C LYS A 406 5.46 -26.23 6.26
N ASN A 407 4.60 -25.48 6.95
CA ASN A 407 4.63 -25.33 8.41
C ASN A 407 3.64 -26.26 9.10
#